data_6e46b91ecfdafc1bdb1019a13996c471
#
_entry.id   6e46b91ecfdafc1bdb1019a13996c471
#
_cell.length_a   1.000
_cell.length_b   1.000
_cell.length_c   1.000
_cell.angle_alpha   90.00
_cell.angle_beta   90.00
_cell.angle_gamma   90.00
#
_symmetry.space_group_name_H-M   'P 1'
#
loop_
_entity.id
_entity.type
_entity.pdbx_description
1 polymer ?
#
loop_
_entity_poly.entity_id
_entity_poly.type
_entity_poly.pdbx_seq_one_letter_code
_entity_poly.pdbx_strand_id
1 'polypeptide(L)'
;MTPETRYAKSGDVHIAYQVVGEGPIDLVFVPGWITHLELAWEDPLEAAFLRRLASFLRLILFDKRGTGLSDSVSYDRLPTLEQRMDDVRAVMDAAGSERAALLGVSEGGPLSSLFAATYPERTAALVLYGTFARTGAGLMTQEELDARFEALERDWPDSVDPSVP
;
A
#
# COMPACT_ATOMS: atom_id res chain seq x y z
N MET A 1 -9.31 12.15 16.24
CA MET A 1 -8.40 13.15 15.63
C MET A 1 -7.62 12.42 14.57
N THR A 2 -7.62 12.90 13.33
CA THR A 2 -6.84 12.34 12.22
C THR A 2 -5.37 12.68 12.45
N PRO A 3 -4.43 11.73 12.30
CA PRO A 3 -3.00 11.99 12.43
C PRO A 3 -2.51 12.98 11.38
N GLU A 4 -1.37 13.63 11.67
CA GLU A 4 -0.73 14.55 10.74
C GLU A 4 -0.21 13.81 9.50
N THR A 5 -0.61 14.24 8.32
CA THR A 5 -0.07 13.75 7.05
C THR A 5 1.19 14.52 6.69
N ARG A 6 2.26 13.79 6.39
CA ARG A 6 3.58 14.26 5.95
C ARG A 6 3.92 13.69 4.60
N TYR A 7 5.01 14.18 4.00
CA TYR A 7 5.41 13.75 2.66
C TYR A 7 6.88 13.34 2.64
N ALA A 8 7.13 12.15 2.11
CA ALA A 8 8.46 11.63 1.81
C ALA A 8 8.76 11.83 0.32
N LYS A 9 9.96 12.28 -0.02
CA LYS A 9 10.37 12.42 -1.41
C LYS A 9 10.96 11.11 -1.92
N SER A 10 10.35 10.54 -2.98
CA SER A 10 10.81 9.33 -3.66
C SER A 10 11.04 9.63 -5.14
N GLY A 11 12.29 9.89 -5.52
CA GLY A 11 12.62 10.37 -6.86
C GLY A 11 12.01 11.75 -7.12
N ASP A 12 11.10 11.80 -8.07
CA ASP A 12 10.38 13.00 -8.52
C ASP A 12 8.96 13.13 -7.93
N VAL A 13 8.52 12.17 -7.12
CA VAL A 13 7.18 12.15 -6.50
C VAL A 13 7.25 12.31 -4.98
N HIS A 14 6.14 12.80 -4.41
CA HIS A 14 5.92 12.86 -2.98
C HIS A 14 4.95 11.76 -2.54
N ILE A 15 5.35 11.01 -1.53
CA ILE A 15 4.58 9.92 -0.94
C ILE A 15 4.01 10.41 0.38
N ALA A 16 2.69 10.48 0.48
CA ALA A 16 2.00 10.83 1.70
C ALA A 16 2.13 9.72 2.74
N TYR A 17 2.47 10.08 3.97
CA TYR A 17 2.59 9.12 5.06
C TYR A 17 2.16 9.71 6.41
N GLN A 18 1.83 8.85 7.35
CA GLN A 18 1.51 9.17 8.72
C GLN A 18 2.29 8.25 9.67
N VAL A 19 2.64 8.77 10.85
CA VAL A 19 3.25 7.98 11.93
C VAL A 19 2.36 8.08 13.15
N VAL A 20 1.93 6.93 13.69
CA VAL A 20 0.96 6.85 14.77
C VAL A 20 1.42 5.85 15.82
N GLY A 21 1.30 6.23 17.09
CA GLY A 21 1.78 5.40 18.20
C GLY A 21 3.27 5.61 18.49
N GLU A 22 3.68 5.13 19.67
CA GLU A 22 5.05 5.27 20.20
C GLU A 22 5.60 3.92 20.70
N GLY A 23 5.09 2.82 20.14
CA GLY A 23 5.55 1.48 20.50
C GLY A 23 7.01 1.25 20.10
N PRO A 24 7.66 0.25 20.70
CA PRO A 24 9.10 -0.02 20.53
C PRO A 24 9.45 -0.66 19.18
N ILE A 25 8.46 -1.03 18.38
CA ILE A 25 8.64 -1.69 17.09
C ILE A 25 7.96 -0.84 16.02
N ASP A 26 8.71 -0.49 14.99
CA ASP A 26 8.17 0.13 13.80
C ASP A 26 7.45 -0.91 12.94
N LEU A 27 6.22 -0.60 12.56
CA LEU A 27 5.45 -1.39 11.60
C LEU A 27 5.09 -0.51 10.40
N VAL A 28 5.60 -0.86 9.23
CA VAL A 28 5.14 -0.28 7.97
C VAL A 28 3.94 -1.08 7.48
N PHE A 29 2.79 -0.44 7.40
CA PHE A 29 1.60 -1.02 6.79
C PHE A 29 1.66 -0.78 5.28
N VAL A 30 1.86 -1.84 4.52
CA VAL A 30 1.91 -1.82 3.06
C VAL A 30 0.53 -2.21 2.53
N PRO A 31 -0.26 -1.24 2.07
CA PRO A 31 -1.66 -1.42 1.80
C PRO A 31 -1.93 -2.19 0.51
N GLY A 32 -3.19 -2.62 0.36
CA GLY A 32 -3.74 -3.20 -0.86
C GLY A 32 -3.85 -2.19 -2.01
N TRP A 33 -4.85 -2.37 -2.87
CA TRP A 33 -4.92 -1.68 -4.17
C TRP A 33 -5.07 -0.16 -4.04
N ILE A 34 -6.11 0.30 -3.36
CA ILE A 34 -6.44 1.73 -3.24
C ILE A 34 -6.47 2.10 -1.77
N THR A 35 -5.87 3.25 -1.44
CA THR A 35 -5.86 3.79 -0.08
C THR A 35 -6.04 5.29 -0.09
N HIS A 36 -6.46 5.81 1.05
CA HIS A 36 -6.47 7.23 1.34
C HIS A 36 -6.27 7.41 2.85
N LEU A 37 -5.11 7.90 3.24
CA LEU A 37 -4.69 7.99 4.64
C LEU A 37 -5.71 8.66 5.56
N GLU A 38 -6.33 9.75 5.13
CA GLU A 38 -7.28 10.48 5.98
C GLU A 38 -8.63 9.77 6.06
N LEU A 39 -9.16 9.25 4.93
CA LEU A 39 -10.42 8.53 4.89
C LEU A 39 -10.39 7.22 5.70
N ALA A 40 -9.24 6.56 5.80
CA ALA A 40 -9.05 5.39 6.65
C ALA A 40 -9.41 5.64 8.13
N TRP A 41 -9.28 6.88 8.59
CA TRP A 41 -9.67 7.24 9.96
C TRP A 41 -11.15 7.58 10.12
N GLU A 42 -11.86 7.81 9.02
CA GLU A 42 -13.30 8.05 9.00
C GLU A 42 -14.09 6.75 9.02
N ASP A 43 -13.56 5.65 8.45
CA ASP A 43 -14.15 4.33 8.59
C ASP A 43 -13.96 3.78 10.02
N PRO A 44 -15.07 3.46 10.75
CA PRO A 44 -14.95 3.04 12.14
C PRO A 44 -14.18 1.73 12.34
N LEU A 45 -14.27 0.79 11.39
CA LEU A 45 -13.61 -0.52 11.50
C LEU A 45 -12.13 -0.40 11.20
N GLU A 46 -11.78 0.30 10.11
CA GLU A 46 -10.39 0.54 9.73
C GLU A 46 -9.67 1.37 10.80
N ALA A 47 -10.28 2.45 11.25
CA ALA A 47 -9.75 3.28 12.33
C ALA A 47 -9.56 2.50 13.65
N ALA A 48 -10.48 1.59 14.00
CA ALA A 48 -10.33 0.75 15.18
C ALA A 48 -9.14 -0.22 15.05
N PHE A 49 -8.96 -0.81 13.87
CA PHE A 49 -7.83 -1.68 13.56
C PHE A 49 -6.50 -0.91 13.65
N LEU A 50 -6.40 0.25 12.98
CA LEU A 50 -5.20 1.08 12.99
C LEU A 50 -4.85 1.57 14.41
N ARG A 51 -5.85 2.03 15.18
CA ARG A 51 -5.66 2.41 16.60
C ARG A 51 -5.19 1.24 17.44
N ARG A 52 -5.70 0.03 17.18
CA ARG A 52 -5.26 -1.16 17.89
C ARG A 52 -3.80 -1.47 17.62
N LEU A 53 -3.34 -1.41 16.36
CA LEU A 53 -1.92 -1.55 16.01
C LEU A 53 -1.07 -0.46 16.67
N ALA A 54 -1.49 0.80 16.56
CA ALA A 54 -0.77 1.94 17.11
C ALA A 54 -0.70 1.94 18.65
N SER A 55 -1.54 1.15 19.33
CA SER A 55 -1.52 1.06 20.82
C SER A 55 -0.31 0.32 21.38
N PHE A 56 0.43 -0.44 20.54
CA PHE A 56 1.60 -1.20 20.97
C PHE A 56 2.77 -1.16 19.96
N LEU A 57 2.58 -0.52 18.81
CA LEU A 57 3.58 -0.35 17.76
C LEU A 57 3.73 1.14 17.43
N ARG A 58 4.82 1.50 16.78
CA ARG A 58 4.94 2.75 16.05
C ARG A 58 4.57 2.45 14.59
N LEU A 59 3.32 2.78 14.24
CA LEU A 59 2.70 2.45 12.96
C LEU A 59 3.02 3.51 11.92
N ILE A 60 3.57 3.10 10.79
CA ILE A 60 3.89 3.94 9.64
C ILE A 60 2.92 3.54 8.52
N LEU A 61 2.02 4.46 8.17
CA LEU A 61 1.04 4.33 7.10
C LEU A 61 1.49 5.17 5.91
N PHE A 62 1.19 4.76 4.70
CA PHE A 62 1.42 5.59 3.51
C PHE A 62 0.42 5.27 2.40
N ASP A 63 0.16 6.27 1.57
CA ASP A 63 -0.54 6.07 0.30
C ASP A 63 0.50 5.74 -0.78
N LYS A 64 0.26 4.70 -1.56
CA LYS A 64 1.14 4.37 -2.68
C LYS A 64 1.08 5.51 -3.72
N ARG A 65 2.18 5.72 -4.47
CA ARG A 65 2.16 6.66 -5.60
C ARG A 65 0.96 6.40 -6.52
N GLY A 66 0.28 7.45 -6.93
CA GLY A 66 -0.93 7.39 -7.74
C GLY A 66 -2.21 7.07 -6.96
N THR A 67 -2.18 7.01 -5.62
CA THR A 67 -3.36 6.81 -4.77
C THR A 67 -3.42 7.82 -3.64
N GLY A 68 -4.61 8.06 -3.12
CA GLY A 68 -4.86 8.90 -1.95
C GLY A 68 -4.24 10.28 -2.06
N LEU A 69 -3.40 10.62 -1.08
CA LEU A 69 -2.75 11.93 -0.96
C LEU A 69 -1.33 11.96 -1.57
N SER A 70 -0.83 10.84 -2.09
CA SER A 70 0.43 10.80 -2.81
C SER A 70 0.31 11.37 -4.21
N ASP A 71 1.44 11.84 -4.77
CA ASP A 71 1.47 12.40 -6.12
C ASP A 71 0.90 11.40 -7.14
N SER A 72 0.15 11.94 -8.10
CA SER A 72 -0.41 11.18 -9.21
C SER A 72 0.68 10.64 -10.13
N VAL A 73 0.38 9.55 -10.84
CA VAL A 73 1.25 8.96 -11.86
C VAL A 73 0.55 8.98 -13.20
N SER A 74 1.34 9.09 -14.28
CA SER A 74 0.78 8.99 -15.63
C SER A 74 0.36 7.55 -15.92
N TYR A 75 -0.80 7.37 -16.53
CA TYR A 75 -1.30 6.06 -16.98
C TYR A 75 -0.39 5.41 -18.03
N ASP A 76 0.36 6.22 -18.78
CA ASP A 76 1.32 5.73 -19.79
C ASP A 76 2.62 5.15 -19.16
N ARG A 77 2.82 5.38 -17.86
CA ARG A 77 4.02 4.97 -17.12
C ARG A 77 3.64 4.48 -15.73
N LEU A 78 2.96 3.34 -15.68
CA LEU A 78 2.67 2.70 -14.39
C LEU A 78 3.97 2.35 -13.67
N PRO A 79 4.06 2.60 -12.36
CA PRO A 79 5.27 2.35 -11.59
C PRO A 79 5.58 0.85 -11.53
N THR A 80 6.85 0.52 -11.69
CA THR A 80 7.34 -0.85 -11.48
C THR A 80 7.28 -1.21 -9.99
N LEU A 81 7.41 -2.49 -9.68
CA LEU A 81 7.44 -2.96 -8.29
C LEU A 81 8.67 -2.41 -7.55
N GLU A 82 9.81 -2.28 -8.26
CA GLU A 82 11.05 -1.70 -7.73
C GLU A 82 10.87 -0.22 -7.37
N GLN A 83 10.20 0.56 -8.21
CA GLN A 83 9.90 1.97 -7.89
C GLN A 83 8.99 2.09 -6.67
N ARG A 84 7.99 1.21 -6.54
CA ARG A 84 7.13 1.15 -5.35
C ARG A 84 7.91 0.72 -4.10
N MET A 85 8.89 -0.15 -4.25
CA MET A 85 9.80 -0.54 -3.16
C MET A 85 10.66 0.64 -2.69
N ASP A 86 11.14 1.47 -3.62
CA ASP A 86 11.85 2.71 -3.29
C ASP A 86 10.96 3.70 -2.53
N ASP A 87 9.64 3.71 -2.77
CA ASP A 87 8.69 4.51 -1.98
C ASP A 87 8.63 4.04 -0.51
N VAL A 88 8.57 2.73 -0.29
CA VAL A 88 8.60 2.17 1.08
C VAL A 88 9.87 2.61 1.78
N ARG A 89 11.01 2.52 1.10
CA ARG A 89 12.30 2.97 1.64
C ARG A 89 12.29 4.46 1.97
N ALA A 90 11.82 5.30 1.05
CA ALA A 90 11.74 6.76 1.24
C ALA A 90 10.84 7.14 2.43
N VAL A 91 9.71 6.44 2.59
CA VAL A 91 8.80 6.63 3.73
C VAL A 91 9.48 6.21 5.04
N MET A 92 10.16 5.08 5.08
CA MET A 92 10.91 4.65 6.26
C MET A 92 11.99 5.67 6.64
N ASP A 93 12.76 6.15 5.66
CA ASP A 93 13.82 7.15 5.88
C ASP A 93 13.25 8.47 6.41
N ALA A 94 12.15 8.97 5.81
CA ALA A 94 11.47 10.18 6.25
C ALA A 94 10.82 10.04 7.64
N ALA A 95 10.35 8.84 7.98
CA ALA A 95 9.84 8.52 9.31
C ALA A 95 10.96 8.28 10.36
N GLY A 96 12.23 8.25 9.95
CA GLY A 96 13.36 7.93 10.83
C GLY A 96 13.36 6.47 11.29
N SER A 97 12.87 5.56 10.46
CA SER A 97 12.80 4.12 10.74
C SER A 97 13.97 3.41 10.06
N GLU A 98 14.94 2.98 10.84
CA GLU A 98 16.08 2.23 10.32
C GLU A 98 15.71 0.78 9.97
N ARG A 99 14.80 0.19 10.77
CA ARG A 99 14.37 -1.21 10.62
C ARG A 99 12.95 -1.38 11.10
N ALA A 100 12.08 -1.97 10.27
CA ALA A 100 10.67 -2.14 10.58
C ALA A 100 10.17 -3.56 10.30
N ALA A 101 9.10 -3.95 10.99
CA ALA A 101 8.23 -5.01 10.51
C ALA A 101 7.42 -4.49 9.32
N LEU A 102 7.12 -5.35 8.35
CA LEU A 102 6.25 -5.02 7.21
C LEU A 102 4.96 -5.84 7.34
N LEU A 103 3.82 -5.18 7.24
CA LEU A 103 2.52 -5.83 7.09
C LEU A 103 2.00 -5.58 5.68
N GLY A 104 2.17 -6.57 4.81
CA GLY A 104 1.68 -6.54 3.43
C GLY A 104 0.29 -7.15 3.32
N VAL A 105 -0.68 -6.33 2.88
CA VAL A 105 -2.07 -6.73 2.69
C VAL A 105 -2.39 -6.79 1.21
N SER A 106 -3.01 -7.91 0.73
CA SER A 106 -3.41 -8.06 -0.66
C SER A 106 -2.24 -7.77 -1.63
N GLU A 107 -2.35 -6.78 -2.52
CA GLU A 107 -1.29 -6.33 -3.44
C GLU A 107 -0.02 -5.80 -2.72
N GLY A 108 -0.14 -5.37 -1.47
CA GLY A 108 1.01 -4.98 -0.65
C GLY A 108 1.95 -6.15 -0.29
N GLY A 109 1.48 -7.39 -0.41
CA GLY A 109 2.29 -8.56 -0.07
C GLY A 109 3.48 -8.80 -1.00
N PRO A 110 3.34 -8.85 -2.33
CA PRO A 110 4.46 -8.93 -3.27
C PRO A 110 5.48 -7.81 -3.05
N LEU A 111 5.02 -6.58 -2.83
CA LEU A 111 5.87 -5.43 -2.55
C LEU A 111 6.67 -5.62 -1.26
N SER A 112 6.00 -6.03 -0.18
CA SER A 112 6.65 -6.29 1.12
C SER A 112 7.67 -7.44 1.03
N SER A 113 7.33 -8.48 0.24
CA SER A 113 8.22 -9.63 0.02
C SER A 113 9.48 -9.24 -0.76
N LEU A 114 9.31 -8.42 -1.81
CA LEU A 114 10.44 -7.90 -2.58
C LEU A 114 11.32 -6.99 -1.71
N PHE A 115 10.71 -6.11 -0.92
CA PHE A 115 11.44 -5.24 0.01
C PHE A 115 12.25 -6.05 1.01
N ALA A 116 11.63 -7.05 1.66
CA ALA A 116 12.30 -7.90 2.64
C ALA A 116 13.46 -8.71 2.04
N ALA A 117 13.32 -9.16 0.79
CA ALA A 117 14.38 -9.88 0.09
C ALA A 117 15.54 -8.96 -0.35
N THR A 118 15.23 -7.70 -0.71
CA THR A 118 16.20 -6.73 -1.19
C THR A 118 16.93 -6.01 -0.06
N TYR A 119 16.21 -5.73 1.04
CA TYR A 119 16.71 -5.00 2.22
C TYR A 119 16.47 -5.81 3.51
N PRO A 120 17.11 -7.00 3.65
CA PRO A 120 16.92 -7.84 4.82
C PRO A 120 17.37 -7.16 6.12
N GLU A 121 18.38 -6.29 6.06
CA GLU A 121 18.85 -5.50 7.20
C GLU A 121 17.82 -4.44 7.65
N ARG A 122 16.96 -3.96 6.75
CA ARG A 122 15.89 -3.01 7.02
C ARG A 122 14.59 -3.69 7.48
N THR A 123 14.51 -5.02 7.37
CA THR A 123 13.30 -5.80 7.66
C THR A 123 13.45 -6.56 8.98
N ALA A 124 12.63 -6.23 9.96
CA ALA A 124 12.59 -6.90 11.26
C ALA A 124 11.72 -8.16 11.23
N ALA A 125 10.59 -8.08 10.53
CA ALA A 125 9.64 -9.18 10.36
C ALA A 125 8.78 -8.92 9.10
N LEU A 126 8.16 -9.97 8.58
CA LEU A 126 7.24 -9.90 7.46
C LEU A 126 5.93 -10.59 7.84
N VAL A 127 4.83 -9.86 7.76
CA VAL A 127 3.48 -10.36 7.95
C VAL A 127 2.73 -10.20 6.63
N LEU A 128 2.17 -11.29 6.13
CA LEU A 128 1.45 -11.32 4.86
C LEU A 128 0.00 -11.72 5.11
N TYR A 129 -0.94 -10.84 4.75
CA TYR A 129 -2.36 -11.06 4.99
C TYR A 129 -3.19 -10.95 3.71
N GLY A 130 -3.93 -12.03 3.38
CA GLY A 130 -4.82 -12.07 2.23
C GLY A 130 -4.10 -11.72 0.92
N THR A 131 -2.88 -12.20 0.73
CA THR A 131 -1.99 -11.81 -0.36
C THR A 131 -1.58 -13.02 -1.22
N PHE A 132 -0.78 -12.77 -2.22
CA PHE A 132 -0.34 -13.74 -3.23
C PHE A 132 1.14 -13.47 -3.59
N ALA A 133 1.85 -14.49 -4.06
CA ALA A 133 3.23 -14.34 -4.53
C ALA A 133 3.30 -13.76 -5.95
N ARG A 134 2.29 -14.03 -6.79
CA ARG A 134 2.16 -13.53 -8.16
C ARG A 134 0.70 -13.25 -8.46
N THR A 135 0.42 -12.18 -9.18
CA THR A 135 -0.89 -11.93 -9.77
C THR A 135 -1.21 -12.94 -10.88
N GLY A 136 -2.49 -13.04 -11.24
CA GLY A 136 -3.08 -14.03 -12.14
C GLY A 136 -2.37 -14.38 -13.45
N ALA A 137 -1.38 -13.59 -13.88
CA ALA A 137 -0.51 -13.85 -15.03
C ALA A 137 0.28 -15.20 -14.97
N GLY A 138 0.18 -15.94 -13.87
CA GLY A 138 0.74 -17.30 -13.75
C GLY A 138 -0.31 -18.39 -13.54
N LEU A 139 -1.58 -18.01 -13.42
CA LEU A 139 -2.71 -18.90 -13.19
C LEU A 139 -3.68 -18.94 -14.39
N MET A 140 -3.53 -18.00 -15.33
CA MET A 140 -4.36 -17.88 -16.53
C MET A 140 -3.46 -17.76 -17.75
N THR A 141 -3.91 -18.31 -18.86
CA THR A 141 -3.28 -18.05 -20.17
C THR A 141 -3.52 -16.60 -20.58
N GLN A 142 -2.72 -16.10 -21.54
CA GLN A 142 -2.93 -14.75 -22.06
C GLN A 142 -4.33 -14.60 -22.69
N GLU A 143 -4.82 -15.61 -23.38
CA GLU A 143 -6.17 -15.64 -23.99
C GLU A 143 -7.27 -15.53 -22.92
N GLU A 144 -7.14 -16.23 -21.79
CA GLU A 144 -8.10 -16.14 -20.68
C GLU A 144 -8.05 -14.76 -20.01
N LEU A 145 -6.86 -14.15 -19.94
CA LEU A 145 -6.68 -12.80 -19.40
C LEU A 145 -7.33 -11.76 -20.29
N ASP A 146 -7.07 -11.82 -21.59
CA ASP A 146 -7.62 -10.91 -22.59
C ASP A 146 -9.15 -11.00 -22.64
N ALA A 147 -9.70 -12.23 -22.65
CA ALA A 147 -11.15 -12.45 -22.59
C ALA A 147 -11.78 -11.87 -21.31
N ARG A 148 -11.07 -11.93 -20.19
CA ARG A 148 -11.54 -11.34 -18.93
C ARG A 148 -11.50 -9.80 -18.95
N PHE A 149 -10.48 -9.22 -19.54
CA PHE A 149 -10.42 -7.76 -19.71
C PHE A 149 -11.51 -7.26 -20.66
N GLU A 150 -11.72 -7.92 -21.78
CA GLU A 150 -12.82 -7.59 -22.71
C GLU A 150 -14.20 -7.69 -22.03
N ALA A 151 -14.41 -8.70 -21.20
CA ALA A 151 -15.64 -8.83 -20.42
C ALA A 151 -15.80 -7.68 -19.41
N LEU A 152 -14.73 -7.32 -18.70
CA LEU A 152 -14.75 -6.19 -17.77
C LEU A 152 -15.03 -4.86 -18.47
N GLU A 153 -14.39 -4.59 -19.61
CA GLU A 153 -14.61 -3.38 -20.39
C GLU A 153 -16.06 -3.28 -20.89
N ARG A 154 -16.62 -4.41 -21.36
CA ARG A 154 -17.99 -4.48 -21.83
C ARG A 154 -19.02 -4.25 -20.71
N ASP A 155 -18.80 -4.89 -19.56
CA ASP A 155 -19.79 -4.98 -18.48
C ASP A 155 -19.59 -3.88 -17.41
N TRP A 156 -18.44 -3.18 -17.42
CA TRP A 156 -18.10 -2.13 -16.44
C TRP A 156 -19.11 -0.97 -16.37
N PRO A 157 -19.64 -0.44 -17.48
CA PRO A 157 -20.60 0.65 -17.44
C PRO A 157 -21.93 0.25 -16.79
N ASP A 158 -22.32 -1.02 -16.90
CA ASP A 158 -23.61 -1.52 -16.42
C ASP A 158 -23.54 -2.08 -14.98
N SER A 159 -22.33 -2.30 -14.46
CA SER A 159 -22.10 -2.84 -13.11
C SER A 159 -22.05 -1.78 -12.01
N VAL A 160 -21.97 -0.51 -12.37
CA VAL A 160 -22.02 0.60 -11.42
C VAL A 160 -23.48 1.03 -11.28
N ASP A 161 -24.16 0.51 -10.27
CA ASP A 161 -25.49 0.99 -9.87
C ASP A 161 -25.37 2.46 -9.42
N PRO A 162 -25.94 3.42 -10.17
CA PRO A 162 -25.84 4.84 -9.81
C PRO A 162 -26.61 5.19 -8.52
N SER A 163 -27.31 4.24 -7.91
CA SER A 163 -28.00 4.40 -6.63
C SER A 163 -27.14 4.00 -5.42
N VAL A 164 -25.93 3.44 -5.63
CA VAL A 164 -25.00 3.15 -4.54
C VAL A 164 -24.20 4.40 -4.25
N PRO A 165 -24.32 5.00 -3.04
CA PRO A 165 -23.62 6.22 -2.65
C PRO A 165 -22.12 6.00 -2.48
#